data_54ff83f17d164993c935c8a3e7b7ff48
#
_entry.id   54ff83f17d164993c935c8a3e7b7ff48
#
_cell.length_a   1.000
_cell.length_b   1.000
_cell.length_c   1.000
_cell.angle_alpha   90.00
_cell.angle_beta   90.00
_cell.angle_gamma   90.00
#
_symmetry.space_group_name_H-M   'P 1'
#
loop_
_entity.id
_entity.type
_entity.pdbx_description
1 polymer ?
#
loop_
_entity_poly.entity_id
_entity_poly.type
_entity_poly.pdbx_seq_one_letter_code
_entity_poly.pdbx_strand_id
1 'polypeptide(L)'
;MRSSFDDPLARGTPRSPEASTRRGGGELDLQLLPSLVVFDLDDTVWWPEMYMTAGNFHHEPPGSTRVVDRLGEELTIHPGARVAIEEMLNRPRWRRANVQIAFASRTDEPAWAMEAMRLLRVCTDPRGRDVTLEDAVDHAEVYPVRSKTEQFHRLKEKSGVPFEEMLFFDNESRNVREVSTLGVCCIYTPDGMTVENWREGLAEFEEHVAHRRGEQESGGGVRPSLRRDGSFGSLSAGNSGKKGSASGGRIFFRP
;
A
#
# COMPACT_ATOMS: atom_id res chain seq x y z
N MET A 1 53.60 2.90 64.53
CA MET A 1 52.82 1.97 65.38
C MET A 1 51.48 1.74 64.66
N ARG A 2 51.42 0.59 63.99
CA ARG A 2 50.49 -0.55 64.22
C ARG A 2 49.04 -0.08 64.38
N SER A 3 48.03 -0.54 63.71
CA SER A 3 47.74 -1.91 63.26
C SER A 3 46.59 -1.95 62.24
N SER A 4 46.72 -2.90 61.37
CA SER A 4 45.67 -3.52 60.55
C SER A 4 44.40 -3.91 61.33
N PHE A 5 43.25 -3.87 60.70
CA PHE A 5 42.23 -4.89 60.90
C PHE A 5 41.46 -5.17 59.57
N ASP A 6 41.36 -6.44 59.34
CA ASP A 6 40.86 -7.12 58.14
C ASP A 6 39.39 -6.91 57.86
N ASP A 7 39.12 -6.96 56.53
CA ASP A 7 37.83 -7.28 55.93
C ASP A 7 37.40 -8.72 56.35
N PRO A 8 36.09 -9.09 56.40
CA PRO A 8 35.49 -9.62 55.22
C PRO A 8 33.96 -9.41 55.12
N LEU A 9 33.41 -9.33 53.97
CA LEU A 9 32.26 -10.07 53.47
C LEU A 9 31.68 -9.42 52.19
N ALA A 10 32.18 -9.89 51.06
CA ALA A 10 31.52 -9.77 49.78
C ALA A 10 30.16 -10.47 49.81
N ARG A 11 29.08 -9.73 49.64
CA ARG A 11 27.81 -10.26 49.20
C ARG A 11 27.45 -9.66 47.85
N GLY A 12 27.49 -10.53 46.83
CA GLY A 12 27.11 -10.23 45.48
C GLY A 12 25.64 -9.75 45.41
N THR A 13 25.45 -8.60 44.83
CA THR A 13 24.15 -8.12 44.39
C THR A 13 23.78 -8.87 43.09
N PRO A 14 22.53 -9.38 42.96
CA PRO A 14 22.12 -10.02 41.74
C PRO A 14 22.03 -8.98 40.60
N ARG A 15 22.69 -9.27 39.50
CA ARG A 15 22.55 -8.53 38.22
C ARG A 15 21.09 -8.62 37.78
N SER A 16 20.40 -7.49 37.72
CA SER A 16 19.14 -7.34 36.99
C SER A 16 19.39 -7.66 35.49
N PRO A 17 18.46 -8.34 34.84
CA PRO A 17 18.56 -8.57 33.40
C PRO A 17 18.45 -7.23 32.68
N GLU A 18 19.47 -6.88 31.92
CA GLU A 18 19.47 -5.73 31.01
C GLU A 18 18.25 -5.84 30.09
N ALA A 19 17.33 -4.89 30.22
CA ALA A 19 16.27 -4.68 29.27
C ALA A 19 16.92 -4.35 27.91
N SER A 20 16.95 -5.33 27.03
CA SER A 20 17.31 -5.17 25.63
C SER A 20 16.39 -4.14 25.01
N THR A 21 16.83 -2.90 24.99
CA THR A 21 16.18 -1.84 24.22
C THR A 21 16.39 -2.17 22.74
N ARG A 22 15.41 -2.84 22.15
CA ARG A 22 15.33 -2.98 20.68
C ARG A 22 15.10 -1.60 20.09
N ARG A 23 16.17 -0.85 19.89
CA ARG A 23 16.24 0.23 18.92
C ARG A 23 16.58 -0.45 17.59
N GLY A 24 15.61 -0.46 16.71
CA GLY A 24 15.82 -0.92 15.37
C GLY A 24 14.53 -0.68 14.59
N GLY A 25 14.43 0.46 13.90
CA GLY A 25 13.65 0.52 12.68
C GLY A 25 14.31 -0.41 11.68
N GLY A 26 14.19 -1.73 11.89
CA GLY A 26 14.70 -2.75 11.00
C GLY A 26 13.98 -2.63 9.68
N GLU A 27 14.73 -2.49 8.59
CA GLU A 27 14.24 -2.73 7.25
C GLU A 27 13.51 -4.08 7.28
N LEU A 28 12.23 -4.10 6.97
CA LEU A 28 11.48 -5.34 6.85
C LEU A 28 12.21 -6.21 5.83
N ASP A 29 12.58 -7.42 6.22
CA ASP A 29 13.19 -8.41 5.31
C ASP A 29 12.09 -9.04 4.43
N LEU A 30 11.45 -8.18 3.64
CA LEU A 30 10.41 -8.56 2.71
C LEU A 30 11.05 -9.25 1.51
N GLN A 31 10.63 -10.46 1.21
CA GLN A 31 11.14 -11.22 0.07
C GLN A 31 10.46 -10.82 -1.25
N LEU A 32 9.21 -10.35 -1.16
CA LEU A 32 8.39 -9.96 -2.30
C LEU A 32 8.02 -8.47 -2.23
N LEU A 33 8.06 -7.80 -3.36
CA LEU A 33 7.58 -6.43 -3.53
C LEU A 33 6.45 -6.41 -4.57
N PRO A 34 5.45 -5.51 -4.42
CA PRO A 34 4.50 -5.25 -5.48
C PRO A 34 5.21 -4.68 -6.72
N SER A 35 4.66 -4.92 -7.90
CA SER A 35 5.14 -4.31 -9.15
C SER A 35 4.54 -2.92 -9.36
N LEU A 36 3.36 -2.66 -8.78
CA LEU A 36 2.68 -1.36 -8.79
C LEU A 36 2.06 -1.09 -7.42
N VAL A 37 2.37 0.07 -6.83
CA VAL A 37 1.68 0.58 -5.63
C VAL A 37 0.75 1.70 -6.04
N VAL A 38 -0.53 1.55 -5.72
CA VAL A 38 -1.59 2.51 -6.05
C VAL A 38 -2.09 3.16 -4.76
N PHE A 39 -2.21 4.48 -4.75
CA PHE A 39 -2.78 5.23 -3.65
C PHE A 39 -4.03 5.99 -4.11
N ASP A 40 -5.07 6.01 -3.28
CA ASP A 40 -6.03 7.08 -3.35
C ASP A 40 -5.40 8.40 -2.92
N LEU A 41 -6.03 9.54 -3.23
CA LEU A 41 -5.49 10.85 -2.89
C LEU A 41 -6.18 11.44 -1.65
N ASP A 42 -7.46 11.74 -1.74
CA ASP A 42 -8.22 12.44 -0.71
C ASP A 42 -8.30 11.60 0.56
N ASP A 43 -7.87 12.17 1.70
CA ASP A 43 -7.77 11.51 3.02
C ASP A 43 -7.03 10.16 3.02
N THR A 44 -6.22 9.90 2.00
CA THR A 44 -5.26 8.79 1.95
C THR A 44 -3.84 9.31 1.82
N VAL A 45 -3.55 10.07 0.74
CA VAL A 45 -2.25 10.70 0.54
C VAL A 45 -2.18 12.05 1.22
N TRP A 46 -3.24 12.85 1.17
CA TRP A 46 -3.28 14.20 1.76
C TRP A 46 -4.57 14.51 2.51
N TRP A 47 -4.52 15.56 3.34
CA TRP A 47 -5.63 16.18 4.05
C TRP A 47 -5.53 17.71 3.94
N PRO A 48 -6.65 18.46 3.82
CA PRO A 48 -8.04 18.00 3.68
C PRO A 48 -8.36 17.41 2.30
N GLU A 49 -9.53 16.79 2.16
CA GLU A 49 -10.06 16.33 0.87
C GLU A 49 -10.31 17.50 -0.09
N MET A 50 -10.16 17.32 -1.39
CA MET A 50 -10.26 18.40 -2.37
C MET A 50 -11.55 19.20 -2.30
N TYR A 51 -12.69 18.55 -2.09
CA TYR A 51 -13.99 19.24 -1.99
C TYR A 51 -14.11 20.14 -0.74
N MET A 52 -13.25 19.97 0.27
CA MET A 52 -13.19 20.81 1.46
C MET A 52 -12.32 22.05 1.25
N THR A 53 -11.57 22.12 0.18
CA THR A 53 -10.66 23.22 -0.14
C THR A 53 -11.31 24.25 -1.06
N ALA A 54 -10.64 25.37 -1.26
CA ALA A 54 -11.08 26.42 -2.16
C ALA A 54 -10.27 26.48 -3.47
N GLY A 55 -9.34 25.54 -3.70
CA GLY A 55 -8.48 25.51 -4.86
C GLY A 55 -7.51 26.70 -4.97
N ASN A 56 -6.87 26.86 -6.12
CA ASN A 56 -5.89 27.90 -6.36
C ASN A 56 -4.74 27.84 -5.33
N PHE A 57 -4.11 26.67 -5.26
CA PHE A 57 -3.05 26.37 -4.30
C PHE A 57 -1.79 27.15 -4.58
N HIS A 58 -1.05 27.52 -3.53
CA HIS A 58 0.22 28.22 -3.65
C HIS A 58 1.09 27.98 -2.41
N HIS A 59 2.38 28.29 -2.53
CA HIS A 59 3.30 28.27 -1.39
C HIS A 59 3.15 29.53 -0.54
N GLU A 60 2.97 29.35 0.79
CA GLU A 60 2.87 30.46 1.74
C GLU A 60 3.78 30.25 2.96
N PRO A 61 4.77 31.14 3.22
CA PRO A 61 5.16 32.27 2.34
C PRO A 61 5.78 31.80 1.01
N PRO A 62 5.86 32.66 -0.01
CA PRO A 62 6.49 32.28 -1.27
C PRO A 62 7.88 31.66 -1.06
N GLY A 63 8.13 30.50 -1.72
CA GLY A 63 9.38 29.75 -1.61
C GLY A 63 9.46 28.79 -0.41
N SER A 64 8.41 28.73 0.44
CA SER A 64 8.29 27.71 1.48
C SER A 64 7.83 26.36 0.90
N THR A 65 7.77 25.32 1.74
CA THR A 65 7.20 24.01 1.39
C THR A 65 5.74 23.88 1.81
N ARG A 66 5.19 24.88 2.51
CA ARG A 66 3.81 24.91 2.96
C ARG A 66 2.91 25.27 1.77
N VAL A 67 1.94 24.43 1.49
CA VAL A 67 0.96 24.62 0.42
C VAL A 67 -0.39 24.96 1.04
N VAL A 68 -0.97 26.06 0.61
CA VAL A 68 -2.30 26.51 1.08
C VAL A 68 -3.21 26.78 -0.11
N ASP A 69 -4.50 26.69 0.12
CA ASP A 69 -5.51 27.14 -0.83
C ASP A 69 -5.71 28.67 -0.78
N ARG A 70 -6.59 29.22 -1.61
CA ARG A 70 -6.85 30.67 -1.67
C ARG A 70 -7.44 31.27 -0.40
N LEU A 71 -7.92 30.44 0.54
CA LEU A 71 -8.46 30.89 1.84
C LEU A 71 -7.45 30.69 2.98
N GLY A 72 -6.26 30.14 2.69
CA GLY A 72 -5.19 29.89 3.66
C GLY A 72 -5.30 28.53 4.35
N GLU A 73 -6.21 27.66 3.92
CA GLU A 73 -6.29 26.29 4.44
C GLU A 73 -5.10 25.47 3.92
N GLU A 74 -4.38 24.83 4.85
CA GLU A 74 -3.16 24.09 4.53
C GLU A 74 -3.46 22.67 4.04
N LEU A 75 -2.89 22.29 2.90
CA LEU A 75 -2.91 20.95 2.38
C LEU A 75 -1.62 20.21 2.79
N THR A 76 -1.76 19.08 3.49
CA THR A 76 -0.63 18.32 4.05
C THR A 76 -0.63 16.87 3.57
N ILE A 77 0.57 16.30 3.38
CA ILE A 77 0.72 14.88 3.03
C ILE A 77 0.71 14.04 4.32
N HIS A 78 -0.10 12.99 4.36
CA HIS A 78 -0.09 12.02 5.46
C HIS A 78 1.30 11.37 5.64
N PRO A 79 1.76 11.18 6.90
CA PRO A 79 3.11 10.69 7.18
C PRO A 79 3.43 9.34 6.53
N GLY A 80 2.49 8.42 6.48
CA GLY A 80 2.67 7.10 5.86
C GLY A 80 2.82 7.17 4.35
N ALA A 81 2.03 8.01 3.68
CA ALA A 81 2.15 8.24 2.24
C ALA A 81 3.52 8.85 1.88
N ARG A 82 3.97 9.83 2.68
CA ARG A 82 5.30 10.43 2.51
C ARG A 82 6.41 9.39 2.64
N VAL A 83 6.39 8.58 3.71
CA VAL A 83 7.39 7.52 3.95
C VAL A 83 7.37 6.48 2.84
N ALA A 84 6.18 6.04 2.40
CA ALA A 84 6.03 5.03 1.34
C ALA A 84 6.66 5.51 0.02
N ILE A 85 6.29 6.71 -0.43
CA ILE A 85 6.77 7.28 -1.69
C ILE A 85 8.28 7.55 -1.62
N GLU A 86 8.77 8.15 -0.51
CA GLU A 86 10.20 8.37 -0.30
C GLU A 86 11.01 7.07 -0.33
N GLU A 87 10.53 5.99 0.30
CA GLU A 87 11.20 4.69 0.26
C GLU A 87 11.26 4.12 -1.16
N MET A 88 10.16 4.16 -1.89
CA MET A 88 10.11 3.66 -3.27
C MET A 88 11.07 4.41 -4.19
N LEU A 89 11.16 5.73 -4.05
CA LEU A 89 12.04 6.56 -4.88
C LEU A 89 13.52 6.43 -4.50
N ASN A 90 13.84 6.35 -3.20
CA ASN A 90 15.20 6.54 -2.71
C ASN A 90 15.90 5.25 -2.29
N ARG A 91 15.18 4.21 -1.88
CA ARG A 91 15.80 2.95 -1.44
C ARG A 91 16.24 2.09 -2.63
N PRO A 92 17.51 1.61 -2.65
CA PRO A 92 18.03 0.84 -3.78
C PRO A 92 17.23 -0.42 -4.12
N ARG A 93 16.59 -1.05 -3.12
CA ARG A 93 15.76 -2.24 -3.29
C ARG A 93 14.57 -1.97 -4.22
N TRP A 94 13.80 -0.91 -3.96
CA TRP A 94 12.63 -0.51 -4.73
C TRP A 94 13.00 -0.12 -6.15
N ARG A 95 14.07 0.66 -6.28
CA ARG A 95 14.58 1.10 -7.59
C ARG A 95 15.07 -0.06 -8.46
N ARG A 96 15.75 -1.06 -7.85
CA ARG A 96 16.18 -2.27 -8.60
C ARG A 96 15.02 -3.14 -9.01
N ALA A 97 13.97 -3.23 -8.21
CA ALA A 97 12.75 -3.96 -8.53
C ALA A 97 11.87 -3.22 -9.56
N ASN A 98 12.20 -1.96 -9.89
CA ASN A 98 11.45 -1.11 -10.82
C ASN A 98 9.96 -1.04 -10.45
N VAL A 99 9.67 -0.89 -9.15
CA VAL A 99 8.31 -0.74 -8.65
C VAL A 99 7.74 0.59 -9.13
N GLN A 100 6.56 0.55 -9.74
CA GLN A 100 5.86 1.73 -10.23
C GLN A 100 4.95 2.32 -9.15
N ILE A 101 4.69 3.63 -9.23
CA ILE A 101 3.79 4.37 -8.34
C ILE A 101 2.60 4.88 -9.15
N ALA A 102 1.38 4.71 -8.64
CA ALA A 102 0.19 5.26 -9.27
C ALA A 102 -0.73 5.96 -8.26
N PHE A 103 -1.49 6.94 -8.76
CA PHE A 103 -2.62 7.54 -8.06
C PHE A 103 -3.93 7.18 -8.75
N ALA A 104 -4.96 6.85 -7.96
CA ALA A 104 -6.31 6.58 -8.44
C ALA A 104 -7.32 7.33 -7.56
N SER A 105 -7.78 8.49 -7.97
CA SER A 105 -8.72 9.33 -7.22
C SER A 105 -10.00 9.58 -8.01
N ARG A 106 -11.13 9.55 -7.29
CA ARG A 106 -12.47 9.85 -7.83
C ARG A 106 -12.91 11.29 -7.56
N THR A 107 -11.99 12.17 -7.20
CA THR A 107 -12.29 13.56 -6.87
C THR A 107 -13.13 14.24 -7.93
N ASP A 108 -14.07 15.07 -7.49
CA ASP A 108 -14.88 15.94 -8.36
C ASP A 108 -14.10 17.19 -8.80
N GLU A 109 -12.91 17.43 -8.21
CA GLU A 109 -12.04 18.57 -8.48
C GLU A 109 -10.67 18.13 -9.05
N PRO A 110 -10.62 17.43 -10.20
CA PRO A 110 -9.38 16.87 -10.74
C PRO A 110 -8.34 17.95 -11.08
N ALA A 111 -8.78 19.14 -11.48
CA ALA A 111 -7.86 20.26 -11.78
C ALA A 111 -7.12 20.74 -10.53
N TRP A 112 -7.82 20.83 -9.39
CA TRP A 112 -7.22 21.19 -8.10
C TRP A 112 -6.29 20.11 -7.59
N ALA A 113 -6.68 18.84 -7.72
CA ALA A 113 -5.82 17.72 -7.36
C ALA A 113 -4.50 17.74 -8.15
N MET A 114 -4.56 17.98 -9.47
CA MET A 114 -3.36 18.09 -10.30
C MET A 114 -2.52 19.32 -9.94
N GLU A 115 -3.13 20.45 -9.59
CA GLU A 115 -2.43 21.63 -9.08
C GLU A 115 -1.70 21.34 -7.77
N ALA A 116 -2.38 20.70 -6.84
CA ALA A 116 -1.82 20.27 -5.55
C ALA A 116 -0.62 19.33 -5.73
N MET A 117 -0.73 18.33 -6.62
CA MET A 117 0.36 17.39 -6.91
C MET A 117 1.64 18.08 -7.39
N ARG A 118 1.54 19.17 -8.15
CA ARG A 118 2.69 19.96 -8.62
C ARG A 118 3.38 20.74 -7.53
N LEU A 119 2.67 21.09 -6.47
CA LEU A 119 3.16 21.94 -5.38
C LEU A 119 3.60 21.13 -4.16
N LEU A 120 2.94 20.03 -3.85
CA LEU A 120 3.21 19.22 -2.68
C LEU A 120 4.52 18.45 -2.85
N ARG A 121 5.55 18.92 -2.14
CA ARG A 121 6.83 18.25 -2.05
C ARG A 121 6.75 17.03 -1.14
N VAL A 122 7.11 15.85 -1.65
CA VAL A 122 7.07 14.59 -0.91
C VAL A 122 8.41 14.24 -0.28
N CYS A 123 9.52 14.40 -1.01
CA CYS A 123 10.86 14.09 -0.51
C CYS A 123 11.94 14.88 -1.27
N THR A 124 13.20 14.56 -0.99
CA THR A 124 14.35 14.99 -1.77
C THR A 124 14.99 13.75 -2.39
N ASP A 125 15.35 13.81 -3.67
CA ASP A 125 16.02 12.71 -4.36
C ASP A 125 17.50 12.58 -3.89
N PRO A 126 18.20 11.47 -4.23
CA PRO A 126 19.59 11.28 -3.85
C PRO A 126 20.58 12.34 -4.42
N ARG A 127 20.13 13.18 -5.35
CA ARG A 127 20.89 14.29 -5.93
C ARG A 127 20.60 15.62 -5.24
N GLY A 128 19.74 15.64 -4.22
CA GLY A 128 19.34 16.82 -3.48
C GLY A 128 18.28 17.67 -4.17
N ARG A 129 17.56 17.14 -5.17
CA ARG A 129 16.45 17.84 -5.83
C ARG A 129 15.15 17.52 -5.10
N ASP A 130 14.32 18.53 -4.94
CA ASP A 130 12.97 18.37 -4.44
C ASP A 130 12.12 17.59 -5.44
N VAL A 131 11.35 16.65 -4.93
CA VAL A 131 10.43 15.79 -5.69
C VAL A 131 9.02 16.08 -5.23
N THR A 132 8.16 16.50 -6.15
CA THR A 132 6.73 16.70 -5.90
C THR A 132 5.96 15.39 -6.06
N LEU A 133 4.68 15.37 -5.72
CA LEU A 133 3.83 14.20 -5.97
C LEU A 133 3.67 13.94 -7.47
N GLU A 134 3.63 14.98 -8.31
CA GLU A 134 3.59 14.83 -9.76
C GLU A 134 4.87 14.20 -10.30
N ASP A 135 6.05 14.60 -9.77
CA ASP A 135 7.35 14.04 -10.20
C ASP A 135 7.53 12.58 -9.74
N ALA A 136 6.84 12.18 -8.66
CA ALA A 136 6.97 10.88 -8.02
C ALA A 136 6.16 9.78 -8.68
N VAL A 137 5.13 10.12 -9.47
CA VAL A 137 4.13 9.18 -9.96
C VAL A 137 4.38 8.76 -11.40
N ASP A 138 4.29 7.46 -11.69
CA ASP A 138 4.37 6.93 -13.07
C ASP A 138 3.02 6.99 -13.79
N HIS A 139 1.91 6.83 -13.05
CA HIS A 139 0.55 6.82 -13.58
C HIS A 139 -0.42 7.57 -12.67
N ALA A 140 -1.30 8.40 -13.27
CA ALA A 140 -2.35 9.11 -12.55
C ALA A 140 -3.70 8.91 -13.26
N GLU A 141 -4.68 8.35 -12.53
CA GLU A 141 -6.08 8.24 -12.90
C GLU A 141 -6.89 9.10 -11.93
N VAL A 142 -6.98 10.41 -12.21
CA VAL A 142 -7.57 11.42 -11.32
C VAL A 142 -8.73 12.10 -12.04
N TYR A 143 -9.93 11.57 -11.84
CA TYR A 143 -11.16 12.06 -12.46
C TYR A 143 -12.39 11.40 -11.83
N PRO A 144 -13.57 12.04 -11.90
CA PRO A 144 -14.81 11.43 -11.44
C PRO A 144 -15.13 10.15 -12.22
N VAL A 145 -15.41 9.06 -11.48
CA VAL A 145 -15.75 7.77 -12.03
C VAL A 145 -16.71 7.05 -11.10
N ARG A 146 -17.56 6.18 -11.64
CA ARG A 146 -18.57 5.48 -10.88
C ARG A 146 -18.00 4.40 -9.95
N SER A 147 -16.95 3.72 -10.42
CA SER A 147 -16.24 2.67 -9.68
C SER A 147 -14.74 2.79 -9.92
N LYS A 148 -13.93 2.65 -8.88
CA LYS A 148 -12.46 2.61 -9.01
C LYS A 148 -11.95 1.45 -9.86
N THR A 149 -12.74 0.41 -10.04
CA THR A 149 -12.36 -0.71 -10.93
C THR A 149 -12.07 -0.25 -12.36
N GLU A 150 -12.77 0.80 -12.85
CA GLU A 150 -12.50 1.38 -14.17
C GLU A 150 -11.10 2.01 -14.23
N GLN A 151 -10.68 2.73 -13.18
CA GLN A 151 -9.33 3.29 -13.08
C GLN A 151 -8.28 2.18 -13.02
N PHE A 152 -8.54 1.10 -12.27
CA PHE A 152 -7.63 -0.05 -12.16
C PHE A 152 -7.46 -0.80 -13.48
N HIS A 153 -8.50 -0.94 -14.30
CA HIS A 153 -8.36 -1.51 -15.65
C HIS A 153 -7.43 -0.64 -16.51
N ARG A 154 -7.56 0.69 -16.44
CA ARG A 154 -6.65 1.61 -17.15
C ARG A 154 -5.22 1.57 -16.61
N LEU A 155 -5.05 1.49 -15.30
CA LEU A 155 -3.73 1.31 -14.69
C LEU A 155 -3.07 0.03 -15.17
N LYS A 156 -3.81 -1.09 -15.24
CA LYS A 156 -3.30 -2.36 -15.78
C LYS A 156 -2.87 -2.21 -17.25
N GLU A 157 -3.66 -1.54 -18.07
CA GLU A 157 -3.32 -1.29 -19.50
C GLU A 157 -2.06 -0.43 -19.64
N LYS A 158 -1.93 0.65 -18.84
CA LYS A 158 -0.82 1.61 -18.92
C LYS A 158 0.48 1.05 -18.34
N SER A 159 0.41 0.39 -17.19
CA SER A 159 1.58 -0.14 -16.48
C SER A 159 2.05 -1.49 -16.99
N GLY A 160 1.15 -2.28 -17.60
CA GLY A 160 1.39 -3.68 -17.94
C GLY A 160 1.40 -4.61 -16.73
N VAL A 161 1.13 -4.11 -15.52
CA VAL A 161 1.17 -4.88 -14.28
C VAL A 161 -0.15 -5.63 -14.08
N PRO A 162 -0.14 -6.95 -13.81
CA PRO A 162 -1.36 -7.70 -13.51
C PRO A 162 -1.90 -7.33 -12.12
N PHE A 163 -3.21 -7.46 -11.91
CA PHE A 163 -3.88 -7.03 -10.67
C PHE A 163 -3.30 -7.68 -9.41
N GLU A 164 -2.92 -8.94 -9.50
CA GLU A 164 -2.33 -9.72 -8.40
C GLU A 164 -0.95 -9.23 -7.94
N GLU A 165 -0.30 -8.38 -8.72
CA GLU A 165 0.98 -7.74 -8.40
C GLU A 165 0.80 -6.27 -7.98
N MET A 166 -0.45 -5.82 -7.79
CA MET A 166 -0.77 -4.48 -7.33
C MET A 166 -1.07 -4.46 -5.83
N LEU A 167 -0.59 -3.42 -5.14
CA LEU A 167 -0.92 -3.08 -3.75
C LEU A 167 -1.64 -1.74 -3.75
N PHE A 168 -2.80 -1.65 -3.07
CA PHE A 168 -3.64 -0.46 -3.08
C PHE A 168 -4.01 0.01 -1.67
N PHE A 169 -3.94 1.32 -1.45
CA PHE A 169 -4.31 1.99 -0.21
C PHE A 169 -5.45 2.98 -0.44
N ASP A 170 -6.49 2.95 0.40
CA ASP A 170 -7.67 3.81 0.25
C ASP A 170 -8.42 3.95 1.58
N ASN A 171 -8.89 5.16 1.90
CA ASN A 171 -9.66 5.46 3.11
C ASN A 171 -11.14 5.08 3.00
N GLU A 172 -11.65 4.81 1.80
CA GLU A 172 -13.03 4.39 1.59
C GLU A 172 -13.18 2.87 1.50
N SER A 173 -13.82 2.26 2.48
CA SER A 173 -14.08 0.81 2.52
C SER A 173 -14.82 0.27 1.30
N ARG A 174 -15.63 1.11 0.63
CA ARG A 174 -16.32 0.75 -0.61
C ARG A 174 -15.33 0.52 -1.74
N ASN A 175 -14.37 1.43 -1.93
CA ASN A 175 -13.36 1.32 -2.97
C ASN A 175 -12.49 0.09 -2.75
N VAL A 176 -12.04 -0.13 -1.50
CA VAL A 176 -11.27 -1.32 -1.10
C VAL A 176 -12.00 -2.61 -1.48
N ARG A 177 -13.30 -2.71 -1.17
CA ARG A 177 -14.11 -3.89 -1.53
C ARG A 177 -14.29 -4.07 -3.04
N GLU A 178 -14.56 -2.98 -3.77
CA GLU A 178 -14.74 -3.04 -5.22
C GLU A 178 -13.44 -3.48 -5.91
N VAL A 179 -12.30 -2.88 -5.58
CA VAL A 179 -11.01 -3.16 -6.20
C VAL A 179 -10.47 -4.54 -5.83
N SER A 180 -10.69 -5.01 -4.60
CA SER A 180 -10.26 -6.35 -4.18
C SER A 180 -10.87 -7.48 -5.01
N THR A 181 -12.07 -7.26 -5.61
CA THR A 181 -12.70 -8.24 -6.51
C THR A 181 -11.89 -8.51 -7.79
N LEU A 182 -11.00 -7.59 -8.17
CA LEU A 182 -10.09 -7.75 -9.30
C LEU A 182 -8.88 -8.65 -8.98
N GLY A 183 -8.64 -8.93 -7.69
CA GLY A 183 -7.48 -9.68 -7.21
C GLY A 183 -6.32 -8.80 -6.75
N VAL A 184 -6.52 -7.49 -6.62
CA VAL A 184 -5.57 -6.54 -6.04
C VAL A 184 -5.49 -6.74 -4.52
N CYS A 185 -4.29 -6.67 -3.94
CA CYS A 185 -4.12 -6.58 -2.50
C CYS A 185 -4.50 -5.16 -2.04
N CYS A 186 -5.53 -5.04 -1.20
CA CYS A 186 -6.11 -3.74 -0.82
C CYS A 186 -6.04 -3.53 0.69
N ILE A 187 -5.58 -2.36 1.10
CA ILE A 187 -5.41 -1.93 2.49
C ILE A 187 -6.35 -0.76 2.77
N TYR A 188 -7.14 -0.90 3.83
CA TYR A 188 -8.05 0.14 4.29
C TYR A 188 -7.36 1.09 5.25
N THR A 189 -7.39 2.39 4.98
CA THR A 189 -6.70 3.45 5.73
C THR A 189 -7.68 4.55 6.19
N PRO A 190 -8.62 4.25 7.10
CA PRO A 190 -9.75 5.13 7.42
C PRO A 190 -9.37 6.50 8.00
N ASP A 191 -8.20 6.62 8.60
CA ASP A 191 -7.72 7.83 9.25
C ASP A 191 -6.51 8.42 8.48
N GLY A 192 -6.48 8.24 7.17
CA GLY A 192 -5.33 8.56 6.33
C GLY A 192 -4.21 7.52 6.42
N MET A 193 -3.24 7.63 5.55
CA MET A 193 -2.15 6.65 5.49
C MET A 193 -1.10 6.89 6.57
N THR A 194 -1.00 5.97 7.53
CA THR A 194 0.02 5.96 8.58
C THR A 194 1.26 5.15 8.16
N VAL A 195 2.36 5.30 8.88
CA VAL A 195 3.58 4.49 8.65
C VAL A 195 3.31 3.01 8.93
N GLU A 196 2.47 2.73 9.91
CA GLU A 196 2.01 1.39 10.25
C GLU A 196 1.24 0.77 9.09
N ASN A 197 0.28 1.50 8.49
CA ASN A 197 -0.46 1.03 7.31
C ASN A 197 0.49 0.67 6.16
N TRP A 198 1.54 1.47 5.93
CA TRP A 198 2.56 1.14 4.93
C TRP A 198 3.25 -0.19 5.22
N ARG A 199 3.72 -0.41 6.48
CA ARG A 199 4.42 -1.63 6.89
C ARG A 199 3.52 -2.86 6.85
N GLU A 200 2.31 -2.73 7.39
CA GLU A 200 1.30 -3.78 7.37
C GLU A 200 0.90 -4.13 5.93
N GLY A 201 0.69 -3.14 5.08
CA GLY A 201 0.32 -3.36 3.69
C GLY A 201 1.37 -4.15 2.90
N LEU A 202 2.65 -3.91 3.16
CA LEU A 202 3.72 -4.70 2.55
C LEU A 202 3.73 -6.16 3.05
N ALA A 203 3.51 -6.39 4.34
CA ALA A 203 3.42 -7.73 4.90
C ALA A 203 2.19 -8.49 4.36
N GLU A 204 1.04 -7.84 4.30
CA GLU A 204 -0.19 -8.39 3.72
C GLU A 204 -0.02 -8.73 2.23
N PHE A 205 0.71 -7.90 1.48
CA PHE A 205 1.00 -8.19 0.08
C PHE A 205 1.84 -9.47 -0.08
N GLU A 206 2.83 -9.67 0.77
CA GLU A 206 3.66 -10.88 0.77
C GLU A 206 2.82 -12.14 1.05
N GLU A 207 1.91 -12.07 2.05
CA GLU A 207 0.97 -13.15 2.35
C GLU A 207 -0.03 -13.39 1.21
N HIS A 208 -0.54 -12.32 0.59
CA HIS A 208 -1.47 -12.37 -0.53
C HIS A 208 -0.86 -13.15 -1.71
N VAL A 209 0.39 -12.85 -2.07
CA VAL A 209 1.10 -13.53 -3.17
C VAL A 209 1.40 -14.99 -2.80
N ALA A 210 1.83 -15.26 -1.57
CA ALA A 210 2.12 -16.61 -1.10
C ALA A 210 0.88 -17.51 -1.16
N HIS A 211 -0.26 -17.02 -0.71
CA HIS A 211 -1.53 -17.76 -0.74
C HIS A 211 -1.94 -18.13 -2.18
N ARG A 212 -1.84 -17.19 -3.11
CA ARG A 212 -2.19 -17.43 -4.53
C ARG A 212 -1.28 -18.44 -5.20
N ARG A 213 0.01 -18.46 -4.89
CA ARG A 213 0.95 -19.48 -5.40
C ARG A 213 0.59 -20.88 -4.87
N GLY A 214 0.25 -21.00 -3.61
CA GLY A 214 -0.19 -22.26 -3.01
C GLY A 214 -1.50 -22.80 -3.62
N GLU A 215 -2.44 -21.94 -3.99
CA GLU A 215 -3.66 -22.32 -4.70
C GLU A 215 -3.39 -22.84 -6.12
N GLN A 216 -2.45 -22.25 -6.85
CA GLN A 216 -2.06 -22.67 -8.19
C GLN A 216 -1.35 -24.03 -8.19
N GLU A 217 -0.50 -24.30 -7.20
CA GLU A 217 0.20 -25.57 -7.04
C GLU A 217 -0.76 -26.71 -6.64
N SER A 218 -1.74 -26.43 -5.80
CA SER A 218 -2.75 -27.41 -5.36
C SER A 218 -3.83 -27.71 -6.41
N GLY A 219 -4.10 -26.78 -7.34
CA GLY A 219 -5.07 -26.94 -8.44
C GLY A 219 -4.54 -27.69 -9.67
N GLY A 220 -3.23 -27.91 -9.75
CA GLY A 220 -2.56 -28.53 -10.93
C GLY A 220 -2.58 -30.06 -11.01
N GLY A 221 -3.24 -30.76 -10.12
CA GLY A 221 -3.16 -32.21 -9.95
C GLY A 221 -4.37 -33.04 -10.36
N VAL A 222 -5.00 -32.83 -11.52
CA VAL A 222 -5.82 -33.90 -12.15
C VAL A 222 -5.70 -33.77 -13.68
N ARG A 223 -4.73 -34.46 -14.25
CA ARG A 223 -4.85 -34.86 -15.66
C ARG A 223 -5.91 -35.98 -15.73
N PRO A 224 -7.01 -35.84 -16.49
CA PRO A 224 -7.87 -36.97 -16.79
C PRO A 224 -7.06 -37.92 -17.68
N SER A 225 -6.74 -39.10 -17.17
CA SER A 225 -6.29 -40.19 -18.03
C SER A 225 -7.43 -40.54 -18.95
N LEU A 226 -7.26 -40.29 -20.25
CA LEU A 226 -8.13 -40.81 -21.31
C LEU A 226 -8.02 -42.34 -21.33
N ARG A 227 -8.90 -43.02 -20.61
CA ARG A 227 -9.22 -44.40 -20.92
C ARG A 227 -10.29 -44.39 -22.00
N ARG A 228 -9.92 -44.83 -23.20
CA ARG A 228 -10.85 -45.29 -24.22
C ARG A 228 -11.46 -46.60 -23.74
N ASP A 229 -12.74 -46.61 -23.43
CA ASP A 229 -13.59 -47.79 -23.58
C ASP A 229 -15.00 -47.33 -23.87
N GLY A 230 -15.54 -47.86 -24.98
CA GLY A 230 -16.86 -47.54 -25.45
C GLY A 230 -17.92 -48.38 -24.72
N SER A 231 -19.02 -47.73 -24.41
CA SER A 231 -20.36 -48.34 -24.59
C SER A 231 -21.44 -47.29 -24.31
N PHE A 232 -22.43 -47.30 -25.20
CA PHE A 232 -23.67 -46.51 -25.15
C PHE A 232 -24.51 -46.87 -23.92
N GLY A 233 -25.09 -45.83 -23.29
CA GLY A 233 -26.13 -45.98 -22.30
C GLY A 233 -26.78 -44.63 -22.01
N SER A 234 -27.95 -44.40 -22.60
CA SER A 234 -28.83 -43.25 -22.33
C SER A 234 -29.41 -43.39 -20.93
N LEU A 235 -29.60 -42.24 -20.21
CA LEU A 235 -30.84 -41.81 -19.57
C LEU A 235 -30.65 -40.66 -18.59
N SER A 236 -31.51 -39.67 -18.78
CA SER A 236 -32.26 -38.80 -17.86
C SER A 236 -31.56 -37.71 -17.01
N ALA A 237 -32.19 -36.57 -17.14
CA ALA A 237 -32.02 -35.31 -16.48
C ALA A 237 -32.01 -35.39 -14.93
N GLY A 238 -31.11 -34.63 -14.33
CA GLY A 238 -31.14 -34.29 -12.90
C GLY A 238 -30.50 -32.91 -12.70
N ASN A 239 -31.35 -31.90 -12.59
CA ASN A 239 -31.00 -30.53 -12.28
C ASN A 239 -30.58 -30.45 -10.81
N SER A 240 -29.34 -30.05 -10.50
CA SER A 240 -28.97 -29.54 -9.19
C SER A 240 -27.87 -28.53 -9.32
N GLY A 241 -28.26 -27.26 -9.11
CA GLY A 241 -27.36 -26.11 -9.10
C GLY A 241 -26.30 -26.22 -8.01
N LYS A 242 -25.05 -26.20 -8.39
CA LYS A 242 -23.93 -25.86 -7.50
C LYS A 242 -23.55 -24.40 -7.74
N LYS A 243 -23.84 -23.58 -6.74
CA LYS A 243 -23.31 -22.22 -6.61
C LYS A 243 -21.79 -22.31 -6.58
N GLY A 244 -21.14 -21.70 -7.56
CA GLY A 244 -19.70 -21.49 -7.57
C GLY A 244 -19.33 -20.52 -6.45
N SER A 245 -18.50 -20.96 -5.54
CA SER A 245 -17.86 -20.14 -4.52
C SER A 245 -16.86 -19.23 -5.23
N ALA A 246 -17.19 -17.95 -5.30
CA ALA A 246 -16.21 -16.93 -5.65
C ALA A 246 -15.18 -16.87 -4.53
N SER A 247 -13.90 -17.10 -4.84
CA SER A 247 -12.79 -16.90 -3.92
C SER A 247 -12.65 -15.40 -3.65
N GLY A 248 -13.24 -14.93 -2.55
CA GLY A 248 -13.15 -13.54 -2.13
C GLY A 248 -11.75 -13.26 -1.62
N GLY A 249 -11.09 -12.27 -2.22
CA GLY A 249 -9.91 -11.65 -1.65
C GLY A 249 -10.22 -11.15 -0.22
N ARG A 250 -9.29 -11.34 0.71
CA ARG A 250 -9.46 -10.88 2.08
C ARG A 250 -9.44 -9.36 2.10
N ILE A 251 -10.50 -8.77 2.62
CA ILE A 251 -10.58 -7.33 2.91
C ILE A 251 -10.24 -7.19 4.39
N PHE A 252 -9.13 -6.54 4.70
CA PHE A 252 -8.73 -6.30 6.08
C PHE A 252 -9.39 -5.02 6.58
N PHE A 253 -10.39 -5.17 7.46
CA PHE A 253 -10.94 -4.11 8.28
C PHE A 253 -10.36 -4.25 9.68
N ARG A 254 -9.67 -3.23 10.18
CA ARG A 254 -9.46 -3.07 11.62
C ARG A 254 -10.48 -2.09 12.17
N PRO A 255 -11.09 -2.39 13.33
CA PRO A 255 -11.97 -1.47 14.06
C PRO A 255 -11.20 -0.30 14.65
#